data_45f4b0b5178fc94e0efc29a77fd1853f
#
_entry.id   45f4b0b5178fc94e0efc29a77fd1853f
#
_cell.length_a   1.000
_cell.length_b   1.000
_cell.length_c   1.000
_cell.angle_alpha   90.00
_cell.angle_beta   90.00
_cell.angle_gamma   90.00
#
_symmetry.space_group_name_H-M   'P 1'
#
loop_
_entity.id
_entity.type
_entity.pdbx_description
1 polymer ?
#
loop_
_entity_poly.entity_id
_entity_poly.type
_entity_poly.pdbx_seq_one_letter_code
_entity_poly.pdbx_strand_id
1 'polypeptide(L)'
;MGIRDRVTTGTTSYVDAARRGSNFAVGGFPRLALINAPNLPMYNEDGTPYYLAQGLGYGGNTVFSTFSNPAAILSLGNGLSSDVTRFIGVFYAEATPLKGLSLKTQYGVDYARIEEQRFWSPLHGDGVNSKGLANAYNTKNNRWTWTNTATYNFSLGQNNFNLLAGTEASERN
;
A
#
# COMPACT_ATOMS: atom_id res chain seq x y z
N MET A 1 28.67 22.80 -17.33
CA MET A 1 28.25 21.41 -17.00
C MET A 1 27.49 21.47 -15.70
N GLY A 2 26.23 21.12 -15.72
CA GLY A 2 25.36 21.09 -14.52
C GLY A 2 24.95 19.65 -14.21
N ILE A 3 25.18 19.20 -13.00
CA ILE A 3 24.65 17.93 -12.47
C ILE A 3 23.60 18.32 -11.42
N ARG A 4 22.37 17.87 -11.61
CA ARG A 4 21.32 17.98 -10.58
C ARG A 4 20.77 16.60 -10.31
N ASP A 5 20.58 16.32 -9.04
CA ASP A 5 19.96 15.10 -8.57
C ASP A 5 18.71 15.43 -7.75
N ARG A 6 17.69 14.61 -7.87
CA ARG A 6 16.55 14.64 -6.98
C ARG A 6 16.28 13.23 -6.49
N VAL A 7 16.39 13.04 -5.19
CA VAL A 7 16.08 11.77 -4.52
C VAL A 7 14.90 12.02 -3.58
N THR A 8 13.89 11.18 -3.69
CA THR A 8 12.74 11.19 -2.77
C THR A 8 12.57 9.78 -2.24
N THR A 9 12.58 9.66 -0.92
CA THR A 9 12.31 8.41 -0.21
C THR A 9 11.09 8.59 0.68
N GLY A 10 10.27 7.56 0.80
CA GLY A 10 9.11 7.58 1.69
C GLY A 10 8.78 6.19 2.17
N THR A 11 8.34 6.10 3.42
CA THR A 11 7.76 4.89 4.01
C THR A 11 6.38 5.24 4.53
N THR A 12 5.39 4.44 4.17
CA THR A 12 4.02 4.60 4.65
C THR A 12 3.55 3.27 5.22
N SER A 13 3.11 3.29 6.47
CA SER A 13 2.52 2.14 7.15
C SER A 13 1.08 2.46 7.50
N TYR A 14 0.17 1.53 7.22
CA TYR A 14 -1.21 1.65 7.65
C TYR A 14 -1.79 0.31 8.08
N VAL A 15 -2.78 0.37 8.96
CA VAL A 15 -3.57 -0.77 9.38
C VAL A 15 -5.00 -0.56 8.90
N ASP A 16 -5.50 -1.48 8.11
CA ASP A 16 -6.88 -1.43 7.62
C ASP A 16 -7.85 -1.88 8.70
N ALA A 17 -8.31 -0.94 9.49
CA ALA A 17 -9.31 -1.18 10.53
C ALA A 17 -10.65 -1.68 9.96
N ALA A 18 -11.00 -1.29 8.74
CA ALA A 18 -12.25 -1.71 8.10
C ALA A 18 -12.28 -3.22 7.81
N ARG A 19 -11.12 -3.84 7.63
CA ARG A 19 -10.98 -5.28 7.35
C ARG A 19 -10.58 -6.13 8.54
N ARG A 20 -10.33 -5.54 9.68
CA ARG A 20 -9.88 -6.28 10.87
C ARG A 20 -10.81 -7.40 11.30
N GLY A 21 -12.10 -7.26 11.11
CA GLY A 21 -13.08 -8.24 11.52
C GLY A 21 -13.39 -9.32 10.50
N SER A 22 -13.12 -9.09 9.22
CA SER A 22 -13.53 -10.01 8.15
C SER A 22 -12.72 -9.81 6.88
N ASN A 23 -12.58 -10.88 6.08
CA ASN A 23 -12.07 -10.83 4.70
C ASN A 23 -13.00 -10.03 3.77
N PHE A 24 -14.25 -9.90 4.13
CA PHE A 24 -15.25 -9.18 3.37
C PHE A 24 -15.55 -7.84 4.05
N ALA A 25 -15.81 -6.82 3.27
CA ALA A 25 -16.22 -5.50 3.77
C ALA A 25 -17.48 -5.58 4.67
N VAL A 26 -18.23 -6.68 4.54
CA VAL A 26 -19.43 -7.00 5.32
C VAL A 26 -19.15 -7.19 6.81
N GLY A 27 -17.99 -7.72 7.18
CA GLY A 27 -17.59 -7.96 8.57
C GLY A 27 -16.59 -6.95 9.13
N GLY A 28 -16.31 -5.87 8.42
CA GLY A 28 -15.38 -4.83 8.88
C GLY A 28 -15.93 -3.99 10.04
N PHE A 29 -15.08 -3.36 10.81
CA PHE A 29 -15.42 -2.58 12.00
C PHE A 29 -16.55 -1.57 11.82
N PRO A 30 -16.60 -0.73 10.80
CA PRO A 30 -17.67 0.24 10.64
C PRO A 30 -19.05 -0.44 10.56
N ARG A 31 -19.14 -1.56 9.87
CA ARG A 31 -20.36 -2.31 9.75
C ARG A 31 -20.71 -3.03 11.04
N LEU A 32 -19.75 -3.68 11.70
CA LEU A 32 -19.99 -4.37 12.97
C LEU A 32 -20.58 -3.43 14.04
N ALA A 33 -20.09 -2.20 14.08
CA ALA A 33 -20.62 -1.18 14.98
C ALA A 33 -22.08 -0.80 14.69
N LEU A 34 -22.53 -0.93 13.43
CA LEU A 34 -23.88 -0.55 13.02
C LEU A 34 -24.88 -1.70 13.10
N ILE A 35 -24.44 -2.93 12.91
CA ILE A 35 -25.34 -4.10 12.81
C ILE A 35 -25.39 -4.94 14.06
N ASN A 36 -24.43 -4.80 14.98
CA ASN A 36 -24.50 -5.51 16.25
C ASN A 36 -25.70 -5.03 17.07
N ALA A 37 -26.48 -5.99 17.56
CA ALA A 37 -27.62 -5.68 18.41
C ALA A 37 -27.14 -5.03 19.73
N PRO A 38 -27.77 -3.95 20.18
CA PRO A 38 -27.32 -3.19 21.37
C PRO A 38 -27.37 -3.98 22.68
N ASN A 39 -28.07 -5.09 22.70
CA ASN A 39 -28.19 -6.00 23.85
C ASN A 39 -27.12 -7.10 23.88
N LEU A 40 -26.16 -7.09 22.92
CA LEU A 40 -25.06 -8.04 22.93
C LEU A 40 -23.93 -7.50 23.81
N PRO A 41 -23.52 -8.25 24.84
CA PRO A 41 -22.39 -7.83 25.67
C PRO A 41 -21.09 -7.94 24.86
N MET A 42 -20.30 -6.88 24.91
CA MET A 42 -18.94 -6.87 24.34
C MET A 42 -17.93 -7.55 25.27
N TYR A 43 -18.19 -7.53 26.55
CA TYR A 43 -17.32 -8.04 27.62
C TYR A 43 -18.10 -8.96 28.56
N ASN A 44 -17.40 -9.92 29.11
CA ASN A 44 -17.86 -10.72 30.24
C ASN A 44 -17.87 -9.88 31.54
N GLU A 45 -18.46 -10.39 32.60
CA GLU A 45 -18.49 -9.73 33.91
C GLU A 45 -17.08 -9.48 34.50
N ASP A 46 -16.12 -10.31 34.13
CA ASP A 46 -14.69 -10.18 34.52
C ASP A 46 -13.89 -9.16 33.67
N GLY A 47 -14.56 -8.49 32.73
CA GLY A 47 -13.93 -7.51 31.83
C GLY A 47 -13.19 -8.12 30.64
N THR A 48 -13.18 -9.43 30.49
CA THR A 48 -12.60 -10.08 29.29
C THR A 48 -13.56 -9.94 28.10
N PRO A 49 -13.03 -9.80 26.87
CA PRO A 49 -13.88 -9.78 25.68
C PRO A 49 -14.68 -11.09 25.53
N TYR A 50 -15.89 -10.95 25.06
CA TYR A 50 -16.78 -12.08 24.85
C TYR A 50 -16.43 -12.82 23.55
N TYR A 51 -15.97 -14.07 23.67
CA TYR A 51 -15.41 -14.86 22.55
C TYR A 51 -16.35 -15.92 21.98
N LEU A 52 -17.63 -15.91 22.22
CA LEU A 52 -18.48 -16.97 21.71
C LEU A 52 -18.36 -17.10 20.19
N ALA A 53 -17.78 -18.22 19.77
CA ALA A 53 -17.53 -18.53 18.37
C ALA A 53 -18.80 -18.75 17.53
N GLN A 54 -19.93 -18.99 18.20
CA GLN A 54 -21.20 -19.35 17.56
C GLN A 54 -22.30 -18.31 17.74
N GLY A 55 -21.97 -17.09 18.13
CA GLY A 55 -22.90 -15.98 18.11
C GLY A 55 -24.13 -16.16 19.05
N LEU A 56 -23.93 -16.77 20.18
CA LEU A 56 -24.98 -16.83 21.22
C LEU A 56 -25.00 -15.51 21.98
N GLY A 57 -26.07 -14.75 21.85
CA GLY A 57 -26.32 -13.58 22.66
C GLY A 57 -26.64 -13.95 24.11
N TYR A 58 -26.53 -12.97 24.98
CA TYR A 58 -26.95 -13.08 26.38
C TYR A 58 -28.42 -13.48 26.45
N GLY A 59 -28.78 -14.43 27.35
CA GLY A 59 -30.15 -14.89 27.51
C GLY A 59 -30.63 -15.92 26.49
N GLY A 60 -29.72 -16.59 25.76
CA GLY A 60 -30.08 -17.66 24.82
C GLY A 60 -30.52 -17.16 23.44
N ASN A 61 -30.39 -15.87 23.15
CA ASN A 61 -30.66 -15.34 21.82
C ASN A 61 -29.55 -15.75 20.87
N THR A 62 -29.90 -16.47 19.81
CA THR A 62 -28.99 -16.82 18.73
C THR A 62 -28.73 -15.60 17.87
N VAL A 63 -27.51 -15.14 17.86
CA VAL A 63 -27.07 -14.13 16.90
C VAL A 63 -26.47 -14.84 15.71
N PHE A 64 -26.73 -14.32 14.51
CA PHE A 64 -26.23 -14.91 13.27
C PHE A 64 -24.75 -15.22 13.36
N SER A 65 -24.32 -16.35 12.80
CA SER A 65 -22.94 -16.86 12.80
C SER A 65 -21.92 -15.94 12.14
N THR A 66 -22.37 -14.87 11.50
CA THR A 66 -21.54 -13.86 10.85
C THR A 66 -21.22 -12.66 11.74
N PHE A 67 -21.75 -12.62 12.96
CA PHE A 67 -21.48 -11.53 13.89
C PHE A 67 -20.18 -11.77 14.64
N SER A 68 -19.31 -10.80 14.59
CA SER A 68 -18.06 -10.79 15.34
C SER A 68 -18.11 -9.68 16.38
N ASN A 69 -17.58 -9.97 17.56
CA ASN A 69 -17.42 -8.97 18.60
C ASN A 69 -16.20 -8.09 18.31
N PRO A 70 -16.35 -6.77 18.07
CA PRO A 70 -15.23 -5.89 17.79
C PRO A 70 -14.17 -5.85 18.89
N ALA A 71 -14.59 -5.93 20.16
CA ALA A 71 -13.67 -5.97 21.29
C ALA A 71 -12.79 -7.23 21.27
N ALA A 72 -13.40 -8.39 20.99
CA ALA A 72 -12.66 -9.64 20.84
C ALA A 72 -11.68 -9.61 19.66
N ILE A 73 -12.10 -9.08 18.52
CA ILE A 73 -11.24 -8.96 17.34
C ILE A 73 -10.00 -8.10 17.64
N LEU A 74 -10.18 -6.99 18.34
CA LEU A 74 -9.08 -6.11 18.72
C LEU A 74 -8.12 -6.77 19.70
N SER A 75 -8.67 -7.40 20.75
CA SER A 75 -7.87 -8.04 21.80
C SER A 75 -7.07 -9.24 21.31
N LEU A 76 -7.56 -9.94 20.28
CA LEU A 76 -6.91 -11.09 19.68
C LEU A 76 -5.86 -10.72 18.61
N GLY A 77 -5.63 -9.43 18.38
CA GLY A 77 -4.65 -8.96 17.41
C GLY A 77 -5.01 -9.24 15.96
N ASN A 78 -6.30 -9.55 15.68
CA ASN A 78 -6.75 -9.71 14.30
C ASN A 78 -6.49 -8.44 13.50
N GLY A 79 -6.02 -8.59 12.28
CA GLY A 79 -5.78 -7.41 11.47
C GLY A 79 -5.13 -7.68 10.13
N LEU A 80 -5.11 -6.62 9.36
CA LEU A 80 -4.36 -6.47 8.14
C LEU A 80 -3.43 -5.28 8.32
N SER A 81 -2.14 -5.46 8.11
CA SER A 81 -1.16 -4.37 8.03
C SER A 81 -0.55 -4.34 6.64
N SER A 82 -0.22 -3.16 6.17
CA SER A 82 0.50 -2.96 4.92
C SER A 82 1.57 -1.88 5.11
N ASP A 83 2.81 -2.26 4.88
CA ASP A 83 3.96 -1.39 4.95
C ASP A 83 4.51 -1.16 3.54
N VAL A 84 4.58 0.10 3.13
CA VAL A 84 5.06 0.50 1.81
C VAL A 84 6.34 1.30 1.96
N THR A 85 7.44 0.77 1.45
CA THR A 85 8.70 1.50 1.30
C THR A 85 8.88 1.85 -0.17
N ARG A 86 9.05 3.13 -0.48
CA ARG A 86 9.28 3.60 -1.85
C ARG A 86 10.49 4.51 -1.92
N PHE A 87 11.31 4.26 -2.92
CA PHE A 87 12.45 5.09 -3.29
C PHE A 87 12.28 5.57 -4.73
N ILE A 88 12.31 6.88 -4.94
CA ILE A 88 12.31 7.49 -6.26
C ILE A 88 13.55 8.35 -6.38
N GLY A 89 14.37 8.09 -7.40
CA GLY A 89 15.57 8.86 -7.69
C GLY A 89 15.64 9.24 -9.17
N VAL A 90 16.10 10.45 -9.46
CA VAL A 90 16.36 10.91 -10.81
C VAL A 90 17.71 11.60 -10.83
N PHE A 91 18.60 11.12 -11.67
CA PHE A 91 19.92 11.68 -11.91
C PHE A 91 19.99 12.15 -13.35
N TYR A 92 20.57 13.33 -13.58
CA TYR A 92 20.79 13.78 -14.92
C TYR A 92 22.12 14.53 -15.09
N ALA A 93 22.65 14.45 -16.28
CA ALA A 93 23.80 15.24 -16.69
C ALA A 93 23.47 15.97 -18.00
N GLU A 94 23.88 17.22 -18.08
CA GLU A 94 23.70 18.04 -19.28
C GLU A 94 25.06 18.68 -19.68
N ALA A 95 25.36 18.65 -20.96
CA ALA A 95 26.57 19.23 -21.52
C ALA A 95 26.25 20.00 -22.78
N THR A 96 26.91 21.14 -22.97
CA THR A 96 26.85 21.95 -24.18
C THR A 96 28.22 21.97 -24.87
N PRO A 97 28.58 20.89 -25.60
CA PRO A 97 29.92 20.76 -26.16
C PRO A 97 30.22 21.77 -27.26
N LEU A 98 29.19 22.24 -27.96
CA LEU A 98 29.28 23.22 -29.04
C LEU A 98 28.18 24.26 -28.89
N LYS A 99 28.40 25.47 -29.45
CA LYS A 99 27.36 26.50 -29.48
C LYS A 99 26.11 26.00 -30.18
N GLY A 100 24.97 26.05 -29.46
CA GLY A 100 23.67 25.59 -29.95
C GLY A 100 23.39 24.11 -29.74
N LEU A 101 24.37 23.27 -29.37
CA LEU A 101 24.16 21.84 -29.07
C LEU A 101 24.08 21.60 -27.58
N SER A 102 22.94 21.07 -27.11
CA SER A 102 22.72 20.57 -25.74
C SER A 102 22.49 19.07 -25.79
N LEU A 103 23.27 18.34 -25.00
CA LEU A 103 23.14 16.90 -24.78
C LEU A 103 22.74 16.67 -23.35
N LYS A 104 21.63 15.92 -23.12
CA LYS A 104 21.17 15.57 -21.80
C LYS A 104 20.95 14.06 -21.70
N THR A 105 21.49 13.48 -20.64
CA THR A 105 21.17 12.10 -20.23
C THR A 105 20.50 12.14 -18.87
N GLN A 106 19.46 11.33 -18.69
CA GLN A 106 18.67 11.26 -17.46
C GLN A 106 18.40 9.81 -17.13
N TYR A 107 18.68 9.41 -15.88
CA TYR A 107 18.39 8.09 -15.37
C TYR A 107 17.47 8.18 -14.15
N GLY A 108 16.30 7.58 -14.28
CA GLY A 108 15.28 7.53 -13.22
C GLY A 108 15.13 6.13 -12.67
N VAL A 109 14.98 6.03 -11.35
CA VAL A 109 14.68 4.78 -10.63
C VAL A 109 13.45 5.00 -9.77
N ASP A 110 12.52 4.05 -9.82
CA ASP A 110 11.36 3.97 -8.94
C ASP A 110 11.31 2.54 -8.37
N TYR A 111 11.67 2.41 -7.11
CA TYR A 111 11.63 1.17 -6.36
C TYR A 111 10.53 1.23 -5.31
N ALA A 112 9.67 0.23 -5.28
CA ALA A 112 8.66 0.07 -4.24
C ALA A 112 8.67 -1.35 -3.69
N ARG A 113 8.58 -1.45 -2.36
CA ARG A 113 8.39 -2.70 -1.63
C ARG A 113 7.13 -2.57 -0.79
N ILE A 114 6.23 -3.53 -0.95
CA ILE A 114 4.97 -3.62 -0.21
C ILE A 114 5.01 -4.90 0.59
N GLU A 115 4.91 -4.78 1.90
CA GLU A 115 4.85 -5.91 2.83
C GLU A 115 3.48 -5.89 3.50
N GLU A 116 2.70 -6.93 3.25
CA GLU A 116 1.36 -7.07 3.80
C GLU A 116 1.32 -8.29 4.72
N GLN A 117 0.72 -8.10 5.89
CA GLN A 117 0.50 -9.17 6.85
C GLN A 117 -0.96 -9.18 7.25
N ARG A 118 -1.53 -10.37 7.27
CA ARG A 118 -2.90 -10.61 7.71
C ARG A 118 -2.89 -11.71 8.76
N PHE A 119 -3.56 -11.44 9.88
CA PHE A 119 -3.74 -12.41 10.95
C PHE A 119 -5.19 -12.46 11.40
N TRP A 120 -5.72 -13.66 11.57
CA TRP A 120 -7.05 -13.97 12.08
C TRP A 120 -6.92 -15.05 13.12
N SER A 121 -7.35 -14.72 14.34
CA SER A 121 -7.28 -15.63 15.47
C SER A 121 -8.22 -16.83 15.28
N PRO A 122 -7.82 -18.02 15.73
CA PRO A 122 -8.71 -19.19 15.74
C PRO A 122 -9.84 -19.10 16.76
N LEU A 123 -9.79 -18.14 17.67
CA LEU A 123 -10.72 -18.06 18.80
C LEU A 123 -11.99 -17.29 18.50
N HIS A 124 -11.99 -16.42 17.51
CA HIS A 124 -13.15 -15.57 17.20
C HIS A 124 -13.13 -15.03 15.78
N GLY A 125 -14.32 -14.81 15.20
CA GLY A 125 -14.49 -14.25 13.87
C GLY A 125 -14.15 -15.20 12.73
N ASP A 126 -13.67 -14.66 11.60
CA ASP A 126 -13.42 -15.42 10.37
C ASP A 126 -12.31 -16.48 10.51
N GLY A 127 -11.46 -16.36 11.51
CA GLY A 127 -10.40 -17.33 11.78
C GLY A 127 -10.85 -18.63 12.43
N VAL A 128 -12.07 -18.68 13.01
CA VAL A 128 -12.57 -19.85 13.74
C VAL A 128 -12.66 -21.08 12.84
N ASN A 129 -13.28 -20.94 11.68
CA ASN A 129 -13.52 -22.06 10.76
C ASN A 129 -12.22 -22.61 10.15
N SER A 130 -11.22 -21.75 9.98
CA SER A 130 -9.89 -22.11 9.44
C SER A 130 -8.90 -22.50 10.54
N LYS A 131 -9.33 -22.50 11.83
CA LYS A 131 -8.44 -22.72 12.99
C LYS A 131 -7.27 -21.75 13.05
N GLY A 132 -7.53 -20.52 12.63
CA GLY A 132 -6.56 -19.46 12.47
C GLY A 132 -6.11 -19.28 11.02
N LEU A 133 -5.72 -18.05 10.68
CA LEU A 133 -5.17 -17.72 9.37
C LEU A 133 -4.07 -16.68 9.55
N ALA A 134 -2.92 -16.96 8.98
CA ALA A 134 -1.82 -16.00 8.87
C ALA A 134 -1.31 -16.00 7.43
N ASN A 135 -1.23 -14.82 6.83
CA ASN A 135 -0.68 -14.63 5.50
C ASN A 135 0.33 -13.50 5.53
N ALA A 136 1.43 -13.66 4.80
CA ALA A 136 2.39 -12.62 4.55
C ALA A 136 2.64 -12.52 3.04
N TYR A 137 2.55 -11.32 2.51
CA TYR A 137 2.81 -11.03 1.12
C TYR A 137 3.95 -10.02 1.02
N ASN A 138 4.83 -10.22 0.06
CA ASN A 138 5.93 -9.30 -0.23
C ASN A 138 5.94 -9.05 -1.73
N THR A 139 5.61 -7.82 -2.11
CA THR A 139 5.62 -7.39 -3.50
C THR A 139 6.74 -6.39 -3.70
N LYS A 140 7.59 -6.64 -4.68
CA LYS A 140 8.64 -5.72 -5.11
C LYS A 140 8.30 -5.22 -6.50
N ASN A 141 8.46 -3.94 -6.71
CA ASN A 141 8.29 -3.29 -8.00
C ASN A 141 9.53 -2.43 -8.24
N ASN A 142 10.27 -2.73 -9.26
CA ASN A 142 11.46 -2.00 -9.67
C ASN A 142 11.27 -1.52 -11.09
N ARG A 143 11.35 -0.20 -11.29
CA ARG A 143 11.30 0.42 -12.60
C ARG A 143 12.48 1.36 -12.77
N TRP A 144 13.15 1.25 -13.90
CA TRP A 144 14.11 2.25 -14.32
C TRP A 144 13.76 2.81 -15.70
N THR A 145 14.17 4.04 -15.94
CA THR A 145 14.01 4.72 -17.22
C THR A 145 15.28 5.50 -17.52
N TRP A 146 15.84 5.30 -18.68
CA TRP A 146 17.01 6.01 -19.17
C TRP A 146 16.66 6.76 -20.44
N THR A 147 16.72 8.10 -20.35
CA THR A 147 16.37 9.01 -21.45
C THR A 147 17.59 9.80 -21.85
N ASN A 148 17.88 9.85 -23.14
CA ASN A 148 18.91 10.67 -23.72
C ASN A 148 18.29 11.61 -24.73
N THR A 149 18.67 12.89 -24.71
CA THR A 149 18.18 13.89 -25.62
C THR A 149 19.36 14.75 -26.17
N ALA A 150 19.30 15.06 -27.44
CA ALA A 150 20.16 15.98 -28.10
C ALA A 150 19.33 17.10 -28.74
N THR A 151 19.60 18.34 -28.37
CA THR A 151 18.91 19.51 -28.94
C THR A 151 19.95 20.37 -29.64
N TYR A 152 19.70 20.71 -30.91
CA TYR A 152 20.56 21.58 -31.67
C TYR A 152 19.80 22.80 -32.20
N ASN A 153 20.23 23.97 -31.75
CA ASN A 153 19.70 25.29 -32.15
C ASN A 153 20.68 25.97 -33.08
N PHE A 154 20.24 26.32 -34.28
CA PHE A 154 21.05 27.06 -35.22
C PHE A 154 20.22 28.03 -36.07
N SER A 155 20.84 29.05 -36.62
CA SER A 155 20.21 30.02 -37.47
C SER A 155 20.81 29.97 -38.88
N LEU A 156 19.95 30.01 -39.89
CA LEU A 156 20.36 30.09 -41.29
C LEU A 156 19.70 31.30 -41.94
N GLY A 157 20.46 32.36 -42.16
CA GLY A 157 19.92 33.65 -42.59
C GLY A 157 18.95 34.24 -41.56
N GLN A 158 17.69 34.48 -41.93
CA GLN A 158 16.67 35.02 -41.06
C GLN A 158 15.83 33.92 -40.33
N ASN A 159 16.13 32.63 -40.59
CA ASN A 159 15.39 31.53 -40.05
C ASN A 159 16.14 30.88 -38.89
N ASN A 160 15.42 30.56 -37.82
CA ASN A 160 15.93 29.85 -36.67
C ASN A 160 15.35 28.43 -36.65
N PHE A 161 16.23 27.45 -36.44
CA PHE A 161 15.88 26.03 -36.40
C PHE A 161 16.20 25.45 -35.03
N ASN A 162 15.30 24.61 -34.57
CA ASN A 162 15.49 23.77 -33.38
C ASN A 162 15.28 22.32 -33.79
N LEU A 163 16.32 21.51 -33.64
CA LEU A 163 16.25 20.06 -33.90
C LEU A 163 16.37 19.34 -32.57
N LEU A 164 15.46 18.39 -32.33
CA LEU A 164 15.46 17.53 -31.16
C LEU A 164 15.50 16.05 -31.59
N ALA A 165 16.44 15.31 -31.06
CA ALA A 165 16.52 13.87 -31.16
C ALA A 165 16.59 13.27 -29.76
N GLY A 166 15.98 12.10 -29.55
CA GLY A 166 16.00 11.43 -28.26
C GLY A 166 15.86 9.93 -28.36
N THR A 167 16.35 9.26 -27.34
CA THR A 167 16.19 7.82 -27.13
C THR A 167 15.73 7.57 -25.70
N GLU A 168 14.90 6.57 -25.50
CA GLU A 168 14.47 6.13 -24.18
C GLU A 168 14.51 4.60 -24.09
N ALA A 169 14.99 4.10 -22.95
CA ALA A 169 14.92 2.71 -22.56
C ALA A 169 14.31 2.62 -21.16
N SER A 170 13.43 1.68 -20.94
CA SER A 170 12.81 1.45 -19.62
C SER A 170 12.51 -0.01 -19.41
N GLU A 171 12.56 -0.42 -18.15
CA GLU A 171 12.20 -1.77 -17.72
C GLU A 171 11.43 -1.71 -16.40
N ARG A 172 10.52 -2.64 -16.22
CA ARG A 172 9.75 -2.82 -15.01
C ARG A 172 9.71 -4.30 -14.64
N ASN A 173 10.13 -4.61 -13.41
CA ASN A 173 10.12 -5.94 -12.81
C ASN A 173 9.26 -5.93 -11.52
#